data_84c2ad83699177a0aa74e46acf7a2310
#
_entry.id   84c2ad83699177a0aa74e46acf7a2310
#
_cell.length_a   1.000
_cell.length_b   1.000
_cell.length_c   1.000
_cell.angle_alpha   90.00
_cell.angle_beta   90.00
_cell.angle_gamma   90.00
#
_symmetry.space_group_name_H-M   'P 1'
#
loop_
_entity.id
_entity.type
_entity.pdbx_description
1 polymer ?
#
loop_
_entity_poly.entity_id
_entity_poly.type
_entity_poly.pdbx_seq_one_letter_code
_entity_poly.pdbx_strand_id
1 'polypeptide(L)'
;MEFDGGYSISMPVTGLAMPADSHYYDFENDTPGALAPEGFTTIDVDRQLTKPMTGMNYPQRGAATAFTVQQNSDWNGVLDPVSGNQTLVAIASQDESSTVDDWLISQQLTATDKSKFHFYARNWESTLAINPCAQSCVEVLVSTTDNTNTASFTSVMPTTTMPYYNKETWEHYTVDLSKYAGQKIYVAVRHTVKDGLAAFFDDFYFEHFTNFGGVDNVNADNKVTVYPNPVASTLFVNGADADSQISIYNAAGSLVANVVGSQANVDSLAPGVYVVRVATANGIATTRIIKK
;
A
#
# COMPACT_ATOMS: atom_id res chain seq x y z
N MET A 1 -20.50 2.87 -15.69
CA MET A 1 -19.94 2.82 -17.06
C MET A 1 -19.61 1.37 -17.34
N GLU A 2 -20.23 0.77 -18.32
CA GLU A 2 -19.87 -0.58 -18.79
C GLU A 2 -18.71 -0.42 -19.75
N PHE A 3 -17.59 -1.07 -19.45
CA PHE A 3 -16.49 -1.24 -20.37
C PHE A 3 -16.67 -2.56 -21.11
N ASP A 4 -16.50 -2.54 -22.43
CA ASP A 4 -16.59 -3.69 -23.32
C ASP A 4 -15.43 -4.66 -22.99
N GLY A 5 -15.74 -5.70 -22.25
CA GLY A 5 -14.78 -6.69 -21.73
C GLY A 5 -15.26 -7.43 -20.48
N GLY A 6 -16.44 -7.11 -19.96
CA GLY A 6 -17.15 -7.93 -18.97
C GLY A 6 -16.64 -7.87 -17.52
N TYR A 7 -15.86 -6.85 -17.14
CA TYR A 7 -15.46 -6.62 -15.75
C TYR A 7 -15.82 -5.21 -15.33
N SER A 8 -17.01 -5.03 -14.75
CA SER A 8 -17.28 -3.83 -13.96
C SER A 8 -16.73 -4.07 -12.56
N ILE A 9 -15.61 -3.46 -12.21
CA ILE A 9 -15.33 -3.20 -10.81
C ILE A 9 -16.16 -1.97 -10.47
N SER A 10 -17.19 -2.17 -9.68
CA SER A 10 -17.69 -1.08 -8.88
C SER A 10 -16.62 -0.81 -7.82
N MET A 11 -15.67 0.09 -8.11
CA MET A 11 -14.96 0.79 -7.06
C MET A 11 -16.01 1.22 -6.05
N PRO A 12 -15.75 1.16 -4.74
CA PRO A 12 -16.73 1.59 -3.78
C PRO A 12 -17.06 3.05 -4.03
N VAL A 13 -18.06 3.28 -4.86
CA VAL A 13 -18.76 4.56 -4.91
C VAL A 13 -19.21 4.79 -3.48
N THR A 14 -18.80 5.89 -2.90
CA THR A 14 -19.12 6.35 -1.56
C THR A 14 -20.47 5.82 -1.09
N GLY A 15 -20.45 4.83 -0.17
CA GLY A 15 -21.64 4.24 0.41
C GLY A 15 -21.75 2.72 0.45
N LEU A 16 -20.95 1.96 -0.29
CA LEU A 16 -20.86 0.51 -0.12
C LEU A 16 -19.69 0.20 0.84
N ALA A 17 -19.98 -0.48 1.94
CA ALA A 17 -18.93 -0.95 2.84
C ALA A 17 -18.03 -1.92 2.08
N MET A 18 -16.72 -1.63 2.01
CA MET A 18 -15.75 -2.59 1.51
C MET A 18 -15.80 -3.87 2.35
N PRO A 19 -15.62 -5.04 1.74
CA PRO A 19 -15.43 -6.27 2.49
C PRO A 19 -14.36 -6.07 3.57
N ALA A 20 -14.58 -6.59 4.78
CA ALA A 20 -13.68 -6.38 5.92
C ALA A 20 -12.28 -6.98 5.71
N ASP A 21 -12.13 -7.81 4.70
CA ASP A 21 -10.91 -8.49 4.26
C ASP A 21 -10.35 -7.90 2.96
N SER A 22 -10.67 -6.64 2.65
CA SER A 22 -10.20 -5.95 1.45
C SER A 22 -9.56 -4.62 1.82
N HIS A 23 -8.58 -4.18 1.03
CA HIS A 23 -7.79 -2.98 1.30
C HIS A 23 -7.60 -2.16 0.03
N TYR A 24 -7.76 -0.85 0.18
CA TYR A 24 -7.70 0.10 -0.90
C TYR A 24 -6.70 1.22 -0.59
N TYR A 25 -5.90 1.56 -1.58
CA TYR A 25 -4.88 2.61 -1.52
C TYR A 25 -5.06 3.55 -2.70
N ASP A 26 -5.46 4.79 -2.38
CA ASP A 26 -5.58 5.91 -3.31
C ASP A 26 -4.40 6.89 -3.20
N PHE A 27 -3.44 6.59 -2.31
CA PHE A 27 -2.25 7.39 -2.02
C PHE A 27 -2.51 8.79 -1.46
N GLU A 28 -3.78 9.17 -1.20
CA GLU A 28 -4.17 10.51 -0.76
C GLU A 28 -3.69 10.86 0.67
N ASN A 29 -3.42 9.85 1.48
CA ASN A 29 -2.91 10.02 2.84
C ASN A 29 -1.38 10.07 2.93
N ASP A 30 -0.68 9.80 1.85
CA ASP A 30 0.77 9.84 1.79
C ASP A 30 1.30 11.27 1.61
N THR A 31 2.52 11.52 2.06
CA THR A 31 3.17 12.81 1.82
C THR A 31 3.70 12.85 0.39
N PRO A 32 3.40 13.90 -0.40
CA PRO A 32 3.99 14.05 -1.74
C PRO A 32 5.51 13.97 -1.70
N GLY A 33 6.10 13.16 -2.56
CA GLY A 33 7.52 12.84 -2.58
C GLY A 33 7.94 11.67 -1.70
N ALA A 34 7.01 11.01 -1.03
CA ALA A 34 7.31 9.76 -0.31
C ALA A 34 7.91 8.73 -1.27
N LEU A 35 9.04 8.12 -0.84
CA LEU A 35 9.77 7.12 -1.64
C LEU A 35 9.09 5.74 -1.62
N ALA A 36 8.17 5.55 -0.69
CA ALA A 36 7.26 4.42 -0.64
C ALA A 36 5.96 4.88 0.02
N PRO A 37 4.79 4.53 -0.52
CA PRO A 37 3.52 4.76 0.17
C PRO A 37 3.43 3.94 1.46
N GLU A 38 2.54 4.34 2.37
CA GLU A 38 2.33 3.59 3.61
C GLU A 38 1.93 2.14 3.31
N GLY A 39 2.58 1.18 3.97
CA GLY A 39 2.34 -0.25 3.77
C GLY A 39 3.09 -0.88 2.60
N PHE A 40 3.95 -0.13 1.92
CA PHE A 40 4.77 -0.64 0.82
C PHE A 40 6.27 -0.41 1.08
N THR A 41 7.08 -1.16 0.35
CA THR A 41 8.52 -0.93 0.22
C THR A 41 8.89 -0.80 -1.26
N THR A 42 9.96 -0.05 -1.56
CA THR A 42 10.47 0.08 -2.93
C THR A 42 11.87 -0.48 -3.04
N ILE A 43 12.19 -1.03 -4.21
CA ILE A 43 13.55 -1.41 -4.59
C ILE A 43 13.84 -0.79 -5.95
N ASP A 44 14.82 0.08 -5.98
CA ASP A 44 15.44 0.63 -7.19
C ASP A 44 16.64 -0.25 -7.53
N VAL A 45 16.50 -1.13 -8.52
CA VAL A 45 17.53 -2.11 -8.89
C VAL A 45 18.62 -1.45 -9.72
N ASP A 46 18.25 -0.56 -10.62
CA ASP A 46 19.20 0.10 -11.53
C ASP A 46 19.92 1.29 -10.91
N ARG A 47 19.36 1.91 -9.86
CA ARG A 47 19.92 3.06 -9.11
C ARG A 47 20.30 4.24 -9.97
N GLN A 48 19.61 4.42 -11.08
CA GLN A 48 19.83 5.53 -11.99
C GLN A 48 19.12 6.80 -11.52
N LEU A 49 19.69 7.96 -11.89
CA LEU A 49 18.96 9.21 -11.71
C LEU A 49 17.77 9.27 -12.66
N THR A 50 16.62 9.67 -12.16
CA THR A 50 15.42 9.83 -12.98
C THR A 50 15.45 11.06 -13.88
N LYS A 51 14.76 11.03 -15.02
CA LYS A 51 14.60 12.17 -15.92
C LYS A 51 13.95 13.35 -15.19
N PRO A 52 14.59 14.52 -15.08
CA PRO A 52 13.98 15.70 -14.49
C PRO A 52 12.98 16.32 -15.48
N MET A 53 11.68 16.12 -15.27
CA MET A 53 10.63 16.61 -16.16
C MET A 53 10.68 18.14 -16.28
N THR A 54 10.83 18.63 -17.51
CA THR A 54 10.96 20.06 -17.79
C THR A 54 9.65 20.80 -17.50
N GLY A 55 9.75 21.95 -16.82
CA GLY A 55 8.59 22.80 -16.51
C GLY A 55 7.74 22.31 -15.33
N MET A 56 8.15 21.24 -14.65
CA MET A 56 7.48 20.71 -13.47
C MET A 56 8.34 20.90 -12.22
N ASN A 57 7.69 21.11 -11.08
CA ASN A 57 8.37 21.32 -9.81
C ASN A 57 7.80 20.38 -8.75
N TYR A 58 8.29 19.14 -8.74
CA TYR A 58 7.83 18.07 -7.87
C TYR A 58 8.95 17.57 -6.95
N PRO A 59 8.60 16.98 -5.79
CA PRO A 59 9.55 16.37 -4.90
C PRO A 59 10.36 15.25 -5.57
N GLN A 60 11.61 15.05 -5.15
CA GLN A 60 12.53 14.02 -5.67
C GLN A 60 12.90 14.18 -7.16
N ARG A 61 12.66 15.33 -7.77
CA ARG A 61 12.93 15.59 -9.19
C ARG A 61 14.41 15.32 -9.53
N GLY A 62 14.67 14.36 -10.41
CA GLY A 62 16.01 13.97 -10.85
C GLY A 62 16.81 13.15 -9.82
N ALA A 63 16.21 12.70 -8.74
CA ALA A 63 16.83 11.80 -7.77
C ALA A 63 16.79 10.34 -8.27
N ALA A 64 17.64 9.47 -7.71
CA ALA A 64 17.54 8.04 -7.91
C ALA A 64 16.40 7.51 -7.03
N THR A 65 15.30 7.11 -7.64
CA THR A 65 14.10 6.63 -6.94
C THR A 65 13.38 5.61 -7.80
N ALA A 66 12.79 4.59 -7.18
CA ALA A 66 11.89 3.67 -7.86
C ALA A 66 10.50 4.32 -8.05
N PHE A 67 9.64 4.18 -7.06
CA PHE A 67 8.30 4.78 -7.08
C PHE A 67 8.25 5.95 -6.08
N THR A 68 7.49 6.99 -6.43
CA THR A 68 7.23 8.13 -5.55
C THR A 68 5.77 8.55 -5.61
N VAL A 69 5.20 8.96 -4.47
CA VAL A 69 3.87 9.58 -4.46
C VAL A 69 4.00 11.02 -4.96
N GLN A 70 3.19 11.42 -5.92
CA GLN A 70 3.24 12.74 -6.53
C GLN A 70 1.86 13.41 -6.54
N GLN A 71 1.85 14.72 -6.33
CA GLN A 71 0.64 15.54 -6.34
C GLN A 71 0.40 16.12 -7.74
N ASN A 72 -0.85 16.07 -8.21
CA ASN A 72 -1.23 16.50 -9.55
C ASN A 72 -0.88 17.98 -9.84
N SER A 73 -0.97 18.86 -8.84
CA SER A 73 -0.61 20.28 -8.97
C SER A 73 0.86 20.49 -9.32
N ASP A 74 1.77 19.65 -8.81
CA ASP A 74 3.21 19.76 -9.03
C ASP A 74 3.62 19.30 -10.45
N TRP A 75 2.72 18.58 -11.09
CA TRP A 75 2.83 18.06 -12.46
C TRP A 75 1.95 18.84 -13.47
N ASN A 76 1.52 20.06 -13.12
CA ASN A 76 0.67 20.91 -13.97
C ASN A 76 -0.61 20.21 -14.45
N GLY A 77 -1.17 19.30 -13.66
CA GLY A 77 -2.38 18.56 -13.99
C GLY A 77 -2.16 17.36 -14.94
N VAL A 78 -0.92 16.99 -15.24
CA VAL A 78 -0.61 15.87 -16.16
C VAL A 78 -0.89 14.51 -15.52
N LEU A 79 -0.78 14.40 -14.21
CA LEU A 79 -1.03 13.11 -13.52
C LEU A 79 -2.49 12.67 -13.68
N ASP A 80 -3.44 13.62 -13.71
CA ASP A 80 -4.87 13.37 -13.90
C ASP A 80 -5.31 12.05 -13.21
N PRO A 81 -5.26 11.98 -11.86
CA PRO A 81 -5.47 10.76 -11.10
C PRO A 81 -6.81 10.09 -11.38
N VAL A 82 -6.91 8.77 -11.18
CA VAL A 82 -8.18 8.03 -11.23
C VAL A 82 -9.09 8.51 -10.12
N SER A 83 -8.52 8.68 -8.92
CA SER A 83 -9.22 9.28 -7.78
C SER A 83 -8.35 10.32 -7.08
N GLY A 84 -8.96 11.21 -6.30
CA GLY A 84 -8.25 12.20 -5.50
C GLY A 84 -7.37 13.18 -6.28
N ASN A 85 -6.18 13.48 -5.75
CA ASN A 85 -5.23 14.47 -6.26
C ASN A 85 -3.79 13.95 -6.35
N GLN A 86 -3.53 12.74 -5.89
CA GLN A 86 -2.21 12.12 -5.85
C GLN A 86 -2.16 10.88 -6.74
N THR A 87 -0.97 10.52 -7.16
CA THR A 87 -0.71 9.37 -8.03
C THR A 87 0.65 8.81 -7.67
N LEU A 88 0.81 7.52 -7.74
CA LEU A 88 2.12 6.88 -7.65
C LEU A 88 2.81 6.95 -9.01
N VAL A 89 4.06 7.40 -9.03
CA VAL A 89 4.83 7.67 -10.27
C VAL A 89 6.15 6.92 -10.25
N ALA A 90 6.46 6.25 -11.35
CA ALA A 90 7.80 5.71 -11.67
C ALA A 90 8.35 6.44 -12.90
N ILE A 91 9.57 6.98 -12.81
CA ILE A 91 10.16 7.85 -13.83
C ILE A 91 11.34 7.15 -14.48
N ALA A 92 11.42 7.21 -15.80
CA ALA A 92 12.51 6.64 -16.58
C ALA A 92 13.87 7.27 -16.22
N SER A 93 14.95 6.51 -16.48
CA SER A 93 16.32 6.99 -16.29
C SER A 93 16.62 8.20 -17.20
N GLN A 94 17.39 9.15 -16.68
CA GLN A 94 17.97 10.21 -17.52
C GLN A 94 19.08 9.69 -18.46
N ASP A 95 19.66 8.53 -18.17
CA ASP A 95 20.52 7.80 -19.09
C ASP A 95 19.65 6.91 -20.00
N GLU A 96 19.43 7.39 -21.23
CA GLU A 96 18.59 6.74 -22.25
C GLU A 96 19.12 5.36 -22.68
N SER A 97 20.37 5.03 -22.38
CA SER A 97 20.96 3.71 -22.62
C SER A 97 20.59 2.68 -21.55
N SER A 98 20.22 3.14 -20.37
CA SER A 98 19.86 2.29 -19.20
C SER A 98 18.42 1.79 -19.29
N THR A 99 18.19 0.60 -18.77
CA THR A 99 16.85 0.08 -18.55
C THR A 99 16.49 0.23 -17.08
N VAL A 100 15.40 0.93 -16.82
CA VAL A 100 14.83 1.05 -15.47
C VAL A 100 14.30 -0.29 -15.01
N ASP A 101 14.49 -0.60 -13.72
CA ASP A 101 13.97 -1.77 -13.05
C ASP A 101 13.55 -1.42 -11.62
N ASP A 102 12.32 -0.94 -11.51
CA ASP A 102 11.72 -0.40 -10.30
C ASP A 102 10.68 -1.33 -9.72
N TRP A 103 10.73 -1.55 -8.42
CA TRP A 103 9.83 -2.45 -7.70
C TRP A 103 9.09 -1.71 -6.60
N LEU A 104 7.78 -1.91 -6.55
CA LEU A 104 6.92 -1.57 -5.43
C LEU A 104 6.36 -2.86 -4.84
N ILE A 105 6.60 -3.10 -3.56
CA ILE A 105 6.29 -4.38 -2.92
C ILE A 105 5.38 -4.13 -1.73
N SER A 106 4.24 -4.83 -1.68
CA SER A 106 3.29 -4.75 -0.58
C SER A 106 3.90 -5.28 0.73
N GLN A 107 3.31 -4.89 1.84
CA GLN A 107 3.46 -5.63 3.09
C GLN A 107 2.98 -7.08 2.93
N GLN A 108 3.21 -7.92 3.94
CA GLN A 108 2.78 -9.31 3.91
C GLN A 108 1.26 -9.41 3.98
N LEU A 109 0.68 -10.19 3.08
CA LEU A 109 -0.74 -10.46 2.94
C LEU A 109 -1.00 -11.96 3.10
N THR A 110 -2.15 -12.34 3.64
CA THR A 110 -2.60 -13.74 3.57
C THR A 110 -3.67 -13.87 2.51
N ALA A 111 -3.39 -14.64 1.47
CA ALA A 111 -4.32 -14.85 0.37
C ALA A 111 -5.45 -15.82 0.74
N THR A 112 -6.63 -15.62 0.15
CA THR A 112 -7.79 -16.51 0.21
C THR A 112 -8.06 -17.11 -1.17
N ASP A 113 -9.03 -17.99 -1.26
CA ASP A 113 -9.49 -18.60 -2.53
C ASP A 113 -10.24 -17.60 -3.45
N LYS A 114 -10.38 -16.34 -3.00
CA LYS A 114 -11.03 -15.25 -3.76
C LYS A 114 -10.10 -14.07 -3.99
N SER A 115 -8.87 -14.15 -3.52
CA SER A 115 -7.94 -13.01 -3.56
C SER A 115 -7.64 -12.56 -4.97
N LYS A 116 -7.78 -11.25 -5.19
CA LYS A 116 -7.39 -10.56 -6.42
C LYS A 116 -6.69 -9.24 -6.08
N PHE A 117 -5.77 -8.84 -6.93
CA PHE A 117 -5.15 -7.54 -6.89
C PHE A 117 -5.57 -6.73 -8.12
N HIS A 118 -6.03 -5.52 -7.89
CA HIS A 118 -6.50 -4.60 -8.92
C HIS A 118 -5.72 -3.29 -8.82
N PHE A 119 -5.45 -2.67 -9.96
CA PHE A 119 -4.83 -1.36 -10.02
C PHE A 119 -5.09 -0.71 -11.37
N TYR A 120 -4.95 0.60 -11.41
CA TYR A 120 -4.90 1.36 -12.65
C TYR A 120 -3.46 1.74 -12.97
N ALA A 121 -3.10 1.67 -14.26
CA ALA A 121 -1.81 2.15 -14.72
C ALA A 121 -1.91 2.73 -16.12
N ARG A 122 -1.01 3.64 -16.41
CA ARG A 122 -0.82 4.21 -17.74
C ARG A 122 0.61 4.70 -17.94
N ASN A 123 1.01 4.75 -19.17
CA ASN A 123 2.32 5.25 -19.58
C ASN A 123 2.21 6.73 -20.01
N TRP A 124 3.09 7.58 -19.56
CA TRP A 124 3.22 8.95 -20.02
C TRP A 124 4.40 9.07 -20.97
N GLU A 125 4.12 9.05 -22.27
CA GLU A 125 5.11 9.19 -23.31
C GLU A 125 4.82 10.44 -24.15
N SER A 126 5.85 10.98 -24.78
CA SER A 126 5.69 11.99 -25.81
C SER A 126 5.10 11.35 -27.06
N THR A 127 4.10 11.98 -27.67
CA THR A 127 3.56 11.59 -28.98
C THR A 127 4.63 11.61 -30.10
N LEU A 128 5.83 12.10 -29.81
CA LEU A 128 6.98 12.16 -30.68
C LEU A 128 7.97 10.99 -30.47
N ALA A 129 7.69 10.06 -29.54
CA ALA A 129 8.53 8.90 -29.33
C ALA A 129 8.48 7.96 -30.55
N ILE A 130 9.43 8.15 -31.45
CA ILE A 130 9.64 7.32 -32.66
C ILE A 130 10.26 5.96 -32.25
N ASN A 131 10.61 5.79 -30.99
CA ASN A 131 11.28 4.61 -30.48
C ASN A 131 10.28 3.62 -29.84
N PRO A 132 10.04 2.44 -30.42
CA PRO A 132 9.16 1.44 -29.84
C PRO A 132 9.66 0.86 -28.49
N CYS A 133 10.89 1.18 -28.07
CA CYS A 133 11.44 0.79 -26.77
C CYS A 133 11.10 1.76 -25.63
N ALA A 134 10.44 2.87 -25.93
CA ALA A 134 10.10 3.93 -24.97
C ALA A 134 8.78 3.63 -24.21
N GLN A 135 8.16 2.47 -24.41
CA GLN A 135 6.95 2.09 -23.70
C GLN A 135 7.28 1.48 -22.35
N SER A 136 6.76 2.10 -21.30
CA SER A 136 6.80 1.52 -19.98
C SER A 136 6.04 0.20 -19.94
N CYS A 137 6.63 -0.76 -19.24
CA CYS A 137 6.03 -2.07 -19.02
C CYS A 137 5.74 -2.27 -17.54
N VAL A 138 4.67 -2.97 -17.24
CA VAL A 138 4.30 -3.40 -15.90
C VAL A 138 4.30 -4.91 -15.83
N GLU A 139 4.75 -5.44 -14.71
CA GLU A 139 4.70 -6.86 -14.35
C GLU A 139 4.21 -6.99 -12.92
N VAL A 140 3.39 -7.99 -12.61
CA VAL A 140 3.02 -8.32 -11.23
C VAL A 140 3.64 -9.65 -10.84
N LEU A 141 4.31 -9.66 -9.69
CA LEU A 141 5.02 -10.82 -9.18
C LEU A 141 4.61 -11.09 -7.72
N VAL A 142 4.83 -12.32 -7.28
CA VAL A 142 4.52 -12.75 -5.91
C VAL A 142 5.73 -13.47 -5.31
N SER A 143 6.07 -13.13 -4.06
CA SER A 143 6.97 -13.90 -3.21
C SER A 143 6.20 -14.49 -2.04
N THR A 144 6.54 -15.73 -1.66
CA THR A 144 6.03 -16.40 -0.45
C THR A 144 7.04 -16.41 0.69
N THR A 145 8.20 -15.80 0.51
CA THR A 145 9.33 -15.85 1.46
C THR A 145 9.69 -14.50 2.06
N ASP A 146 9.96 -13.48 1.24
CA ASP A 146 10.44 -12.17 1.70
C ASP A 146 10.09 -11.05 0.70
N ASN A 147 10.28 -9.80 1.12
CA ASN A 147 10.02 -8.60 0.33
C ASN A 147 11.30 -7.80 -0.01
N THR A 148 12.48 -8.38 0.16
CA THR A 148 13.76 -7.69 0.00
C THR A 148 14.61 -8.23 -1.14
N ASN A 149 14.39 -9.50 -1.51
CA ASN A 149 15.14 -10.17 -2.56
C ASN A 149 14.26 -10.35 -3.81
N THR A 150 14.51 -9.57 -4.85
CA THR A 150 13.74 -9.63 -6.10
C THR A 150 13.78 -11.01 -6.77
N ALA A 151 14.84 -11.80 -6.55
CA ALA A 151 14.94 -13.17 -7.09
C ALA A 151 13.98 -14.16 -6.43
N SER A 152 13.35 -13.83 -5.28
CA SER A 152 12.35 -14.66 -4.61
C SER A 152 10.96 -14.54 -5.24
N PHE A 153 10.76 -13.59 -6.16
CA PHE A 153 9.47 -13.31 -6.75
C PHE A 153 9.23 -14.11 -8.03
N THR A 154 8.01 -14.59 -8.19
CA THR A 154 7.55 -15.30 -9.39
C THR A 154 6.48 -14.50 -10.11
N SER A 155 6.61 -14.33 -11.41
CA SER A 155 5.65 -13.61 -12.24
C SER A 155 4.26 -14.27 -12.21
N VAL A 156 3.24 -13.48 -11.99
CA VAL A 156 1.82 -13.87 -11.99
C VAL A 156 1.01 -13.14 -13.05
N MET A 157 1.43 -11.93 -13.41
CA MET A 157 1.05 -11.22 -14.61
C MET A 157 2.34 -10.89 -15.37
N PRO A 158 2.56 -11.49 -16.54
CA PRO A 158 3.81 -11.29 -17.28
C PRO A 158 3.97 -9.84 -17.71
N THR A 159 5.21 -9.44 -18.00
CA THR A 159 5.55 -8.12 -18.49
C THR A 159 4.62 -7.68 -19.60
N THR A 160 3.88 -6.62 -19.35
CA THR A 160 2.84 -6.09 -20.24
C THR A 160 3.15 -4.62 -20.54
N THR A 161 3.13 -4.24 -21.81
CA THR A 161 3.28 -2.84 -22.22
C THR A 161 2.04 -2.06 -21.84
N MET A 162 2.24 -0.94 -21.13
CA MET A 162 1.14 -0.05 -20.75
C MET A 162 0.69 0.80 -21.94
N PRO A 163 -0.61 1.14 -22.04
CA PRO A 163 -1.11 1.98 -23.10
C PRO A 163 -0.49 3.38 -23.05
N TYR A 164 -0.37 4.01 -24.22
CA TYR A 164 0.08 5.39 -24.30
C TYR A 164 -0.88 6.35 -23.61
N TYR A 165 -0.30 7.43 -23.08
CA TYR A 165 -1.05 8.54 -22.55
C TYR A 165 -2.00 9.13 -23.62
N ASN A 166 -3.26 8.83 -23.45
CA ASN A 166 -4.34 9.67 -23.90
C ASN A 166 -5.07 10.11 -22.63
N LYS A 167 -5.31 11.38 -22.41
CA LYS A 167 -5.92 11.96 -21.19
C LYS A 167 -7.15 11.22 -20.64
N GLU A 168 -7.69 10.30 -21.40
CA GLU A 168 -8.95 9.59 -21.11
C GLU A 168 -8.77 8.11 -20.79
N THR A 169 -7.54 7.56 -20.77
CA THR A 169 -7.35 6.10 -20.72
C THR A 169 -6.36 5.65 -19.65
N TRP A 170 -6.83 5.58 -18.42
CA TRP A 170 -6.25 4.66 -17.45
C TRP A 170 -6.68 3.23 -17.81
N GLU A 171 -5.74 2.32 -17.86
CA GLU A 171 -6.03 0.89 -18.01
C GLU A 171 -6.15 0.23 -16.64
N HIS A 172 -7.22 -0.55 -16.49
CA HIS A 172 -7.48 -1.31 -15.28
C HIS A 172 -6.91 -2.72 -15.41
N TYR A 173 -6.09 -3.12 -14.45
CA TYR A 173 -5.50 -4.44 -14.36
C TYR A 173 -6.13 -5.24 -13.22
N THR A 174 -6.34 -6.52 -13.45
CA THR A 174 -6.82 -7.49 -12.47
C THR A 174 -5.95 -8.72 -12.50
N VAL A 175 -5.40 -9.10 -11.34
CA VAL A 175 -4.56 -10.28 -11.17
C VAL A 175 -5.21 -11.23 -10.18
N ASP A 176 -5.54 -12.44 -10.63
CA ASP A 176 -6.06 -13.50 -9.79
C ASP A 176 -4.94 -14.13 -8.96
N LEU A 177 -5.06 -14.05 -7.64
CA LEU A 177 -4.10 -14.58 -6.67
C LEU A 177 -4.69 -15.72 -5.83
N SER A 178 -5.87 -16.23 -6.19
CA SER A 178 -6.56 -17.33 -5.50
C SER A 178 -5.73 -18.61 -5.39
N LYS A 179 -4.79 -18.85 -6.32
CA LYS A 179 -3.86 -20.00 -6.28
C LYS A 179 -2.93 -20.00 -5.05
N TYR A 180 -2.81 -18.86 -4.36
CA TYR A 180 -2.02 -18.72 -3.13
C TYR A 180 -2.85 -18.84 -1.86
N ALA A 181 -4.11 -19.31 -1.95
CA ALA A 181 -5.01 -19.44 -0.82
C ALA A 181 -4.35 -20.09 0.40
N GLY A 182 -4.48 -19.46 1.57
CA GLY A 182 -3.88 -19.89 2.83
C GLY A 182 -2.39 -19.59 2.98
N GLN A 183 -1.73 -19.02 1.96
CA GLN A 183 -0.32 -18.65 2.01
C GLN A 183 -0.16 -17.18 2.40
N LYS A 184 0.93 -16.88 3.12
CA LYS A 184 1.44 -15.54 3.31
C LYS A 184 2.26 -15.15 2.08
N ILE A 185 1.94 -14.02 1.47
CA ILE A 185 2.57 -13.55 0.24
C ILE A 185 2.92 -12.07 0.31
N TYR A 186 3.84 -11.67 -0.54
CA TYR A 186 4.10 -10.28 -0.91
C TYR A 186 3.78 -10.11 -2.38
N VAL A 187 3.07 -9.06 -2.73
CA VAL A 187 2.73 -8.71 -4.12
C VAL A 187 3.62 -7.58 -4.57
N ALA A 188 4.31 -7.74 -5.68
CA ALA A 188 5.14 -6.71 -6.27
C ALA A 188 4.56 -6.22 -7.60
N VAL A 189 4.60 -4.90 -7.80
CA VAL A 189 4.46 -4.24 -9.09
C VAL A 189 5.85 -3.83 -9.54
N ARG A 190 6.28 -4.33 -10.68
CA ARG A 190 7.56 -4.00 -11.30
C ARG A 190 7.35 -3.15 -12.53
N HIS A 191 8.02 -2.03 -12.60
CA HIS A 191 8.08 -1.14 -13.75
C HIS A 191 9.42 -1.29 -14.47
N THR A 192 9.37 -1.44 -15.79
CA THR A 192 10.56 -1.45 -16.63
C THR A 192 10.36 -0.57 -17.85
N VAL A 193 11.38 0.21 -18.18
CA VAL A 193 11.37 1.06 -19.37
C VAL A 193 12.81 1.34 -19.81
N LYS A 194 13.00 1.51 -21.12
CA LYS A 194 14.24 2.01 -21.69
C LYS A 194 13.93 3.23 -22.54
N ASP A 195 14.61 4.37 -22.23
CA ASP A 195 14.45 5.62 -22.95
C ASP A 195 12.98 6.14 -22.99
N GLY A 196 12.22 5.91 -21.90
CA GLY A 196 10.86 6.41 -21.72
C GLY A 196 10.80 7.74 -20.99
N LEU A 197 9.59 8.09 -20.49
CA LEU A 197 9.36 9.24 -19.62
C LEU A 197 8.92 8.80 -18.23
N ALA A 198 7.67 8.39 -18.05
CA ALA A 198 7.13 8.00 -16.77
C ALA A 198 5.94 7.05 -16.92
N ALA A 199 5.69 6.28 -15.86
CA ALA A 199 4.49 5.50 -15.68
C ALA A 199 3.74 6.00 -14.44
N PHE A 200 2.41 6.02 -14.52
CA PHE A 200 1.52 6.42 -13.45
C PHE A 200 0.69 5.23 -13.00
N PHE A 201 0.51 5.13 -11.69
CA PHE A 201 -0.25 4.04 -11.06
C PHE A 201 -1.19 4.64 -10.02
N ASP A 202 -2.41 4.09 -9.93
CA ASP A 202 -3.40 4.60 -9.01
C ASP A 202 -4.37 3.51 -8.55
N ASP A 203 -5.10 3.78 -7.46
CA ASP A 203 -6.21 2.97 -6.99
C ASP A 203 -5.88 1.48 -6.85
N PHE A 204 -4.91 1.15 -5.98
CA PHE A 204 -4.57 -0.23 -5.67
C PHE A 204 -5.64 -0.84 -4.77
N TYR A 205 -6.24 -1.93 -5.22
CA TYR A 205 -7.26 -2.63 -4.46
C TYR A 205 -6.91 -4.11 -4.29
N PHE A 206 -6.68 -4.52 -3.06
CA PHE A 206 -6.45 -5.89 -2.65
C PHE A 206 -7.76 -6.48 -2.16
N GLU A 207 -8.41 -7.27 -3.00
CA GLU A 207 -9.71 -7.87 -2.75
C GLU A 207 -9.55 -9.23 -2.06
N HIS A 208 -10.25 -9.43 -0.93
CA HIS A 208 -10.27 -10.67 -0.16
C HIS A 208 -8.90 -11.18 0.32
N PHE A 209 -8.13 -10.30 0.94
CA PHE A 209 -6.93 -10.67 1.68
C PHE A 209 -7.16 -10.50 3.17
N THR A 210 -6.55 -11.38 3.97
CA THR A 210 -6.49 -11.25 5.43
C THR A 210 -5.09 -10.83 5.86
N ASN A 211 -4.96 -10.28 7.08
CA ASN A 211 -3.68 -9.84 7.67
C ASN A 211 -2.92 -8.81 6.82
N PHE A 212 -3.56 -7.67 6.57
CA PHE A 212 -2.91 -6.49 6.02
C PHE A 212 -2.09 -5.80 7.10
N GLY A 213 -0.75 -5.89 7.01
CA GLY A 213 0.21 -5.04 7.70
C GLY A 213 -0.12 -4.64 9.12
N GLY A 214 -0.36 -5.59 9.93
CA GLY A 214 -0.36 -5.50 11.37
C GLY A 214 0.36 -6.73 11.87
N VAL A 215 1.11 -6.63 12.95
CA VAL A 215 1.55 -7.78 13.72
C VAL A 215 0.44 -8.81 13.67
N ASP A 216 0.76 -10.06 13.28
CA ASP A 216 -0.20 -11.15 13.18
C ASP A 216 -1.28 -11.02 14.25
N ASN A 217 -2.50 -10.65 13.85
CA ASN A 217 -3.65 -10.93 14.67
C ASN A 217 -3.82 -12.46 14.63
N VAL A 218 -3.01 -13.12 15.42
CA VAL A 218 -3.13 -14.55 15.62
C VAL A 218 -4.49 -14.77 16.25
N ASN A 219 -5.39 -15.32 15.45
CA ASN A 219 -6.74 -15.76 15.77
C ASN A 219 -7.87 -14.73 15.67
N ALA A 220 -8.63 -14.84 14.59
CA ALA A 220 -9.97 -14.26 14.42
C ALA A 220 -10.99 -14.72 15.50
N ASP A 221 -10.63 -15.64 16.38
CA ASP A 221 -11.49 -16.14 17.46
C ASP A 221 -11.29 -15.42 18.80
N ASN A 222 -10.26 -14.56 18.94
CA ASN A 222 -10.06 -13.81 20.17
C ASN A 222 -10.61 -12.39 20.03
N LYS A 223 -11.90 -12.22 20.32
CA LYS A 223 -12.52 -10.91 20.53
C LYS A 223 -11.96 -10.25 21.79
N VAL A 224 -10.73 -9.76 21.74
CA VAL A 224 -10.25 -8.82 22.75
C VAL A 224 -10.93 -7.48 22.50
N THR A 225 -11.75 -7.05 23.43
CA THR A 225 -12.39 -5.73 23.40
C THR A 225 -11.98 -4.92 24.62
N VAL A 226 -11.74 -3.62 24.42
CA VAL A 226 -11.26 -2.72 25.46
C VAL A 226 -12.33 -1.70 25.77
N TYR A 227 -12.68 -1.56 27.03
CA TYR A 227 -13.74 -0.65 27.48
C TYR A 227 -13.52 -0.12 28.90
N PRO A 228 -14.16 1.03 29.26
CA PRO A 228 -14.87 1.94 28.38
C PRO A 228 -13.93 2.70 27.44
N ASN A 229 -14.43 3.14 26.32
CA ASN A 229 -13.72 4.05 25.43
C ASN A 229 -14.69 5.17 24.98
N PRO A 230 -14.53 6.40 25.43
CA PRO A 230 -13.43 6.97 26.22
C PRO A 230 -13.37 6.47 27.67
N VAL A 231 -12.13 6.34 28.19
CA VAL A 231 -11.86 5.86 29.57
C VAL A 231 -11.50 7.02 30.50
N ALA A 232 -11.97 6.95 31.76
CA ALA A 232 -11.65 7.91 32.80
C ALA A 232 -10.53 7.39 33.73
N SER A 233 -10.72 6.22 34.35
CA SER A 233 -9.83 5.71 35.39
C SER A 233 -9.34 4.29 35.16
N THR A 234 -10.25 3.35 34.88
CA THR A 234 -9.93 1.94 34.72
C THR A 234 -10.35 1.46 33.34
N LEU A 235 -9.42 0.86 32.63
CA LEU A 235 -9.60 0.21 31.37
C LEU A 235 -9.77 -1.30 31.61
N PHE A 236 -10.83 -1.89 31.07
CA PHE A 236 -11.08 -3.32 31.11
C PHE A 236 -10.82 -3.94 29.74
N VAL A 237 -10.35 -5.17 29.76
CA VAL A 237 -10.05 -5.93 28.56
C VAL A 237 -10.82 -7.24 28.58
N ASN A 238 -11.88 -7.32 27.79
CA ASN A 238 -12.62 -8.56 27.58
C ASN A 238 -11.81 -9.47 26.65
N GLY A 239 -11.72 -10.76 26.97
CA GLY A 239 -10.89 -11.72 26.23
C GLY A 239 -9.43 -11.80 26.72
N ALA A 240 -9.06 -11.03 27.74
CA ALA A 240 -7.80 -11.19 28.47
C ALA A 240 -7.99 -12.10 29.67
N ASP A 241 -6.98 -12.86 30.01
CA ASP A 241 -6.85 -13.73 31.19
C ASP A 241 -5.89 -13.13 32.24
N ALA A 242 -5.64 -13.87 33.33
CA ALA A 242 -4.81 -13.39 34.42
C ALA A 242 -3.32 -13.19 34.02
N ASP A 243 -2.87 -13.87 32.99
CA ASP A 243 -1.48 -13.83 32.51
C ASP A 243 -1.31 -12.92 31.29
N SER A 244 -2.39 -12.32 30.80
CA SER A 244 -2.37 -11.40 29.66
C SER A 244 -1.59 -10.12 29.99
N GLN A 245 -0.78 -9.65 29.05
CA GLN A 245 0.00 -8.42 29.20
C GLN A 245 -0.68 -7.26 28.47
N ILE A 246 -0.98 -6.19 29.22
CA ILE A 246 -1.58 -4.94 28.70
C ILE A 246 -0.49 -3.87 28.68
N SER A 247 -0.09 -3.43 27.50
CA SER A 247 0.90 -2.35 27.30
C SER A 247 0.20 -1.13 26.67
N ILE A 248 0.38 0.05 27.27
CA ILE A 248 -0.25 1.30 26.82
C ILE A 248 0.84 2.26 26.33
N TYR A 249 0.67 2.78 25.12
CA TYR A 249 1.61 3.69 24.47
C TYR A 249 0.94 5.05 24.21
N ASN A 250 1.69 6.13 24.37
CA ASN A 250 1.24 7.46 23.99
C ASN A 250 1.34 7.69 22.46
N ALA A 251 0.89 8.85 21.98
CA ALA A 251 0.95 9.21 20.56
C ALA A 251 2.38 9.26 19.96
N ALA A 252 3.40 9.42 20.81
CA ALA A 252 4.81 9.36 20.37
C ALA A 252 5.38 7.94 20.35
N GLY A 253 4.55 6.90 20.60
CA GLY A 253 4.99 5.50 20.65
C GLY A 253 5.73 5.09 21.94
N SER A 254 5.81 5.99 22.95
CA SER A 254 6.45 5.66 24.22
C SER A 254 5.53 4.82 25.10
N LEU A 255 6.06 3.75 25.71
CA LEU A 255 5.34 2.95 26.70
C LEU A 255 5.07 3.77 27.95
N VAL A 256 3.81 3.94 28.34
CA VAL A 256 3.39 4.74 29.50
C VAL A 256 2.76 3.90 30.61
N ALA A 257 2.30 2.68 30.30
CA ALA A 257 1.86 1.71 31.30
C ALA A 257 2.06 0.28 30.79
N ASN A 258 2.38 -0.64 31.71
CA ASN A 258 2.46 -2.06 31.41
C ASN A 258 1.94 -2.85 32.62
N VAL A 259 0.91 -3.66 32.38
CA VAL A 259 0.15 -4.36 33.44
C VAL A 259 -0.11 -5.79 32.99
N VAL A 260 -0.11 -6.72 33.94
CA VAL A 260 -0.53 -8.11 33.73
C VAL A 260 -1.94 -8.29 34.27
N GLY A 261 -2.81 -8.95 33.50
CA GLY A 261 -4.20 -9.21 33.84
C GLY A 261 -5.20 -8.70 32.81
N SER A 262 -6.45 -8.50 33.23
CA SER A 262 -7.57 -8.10 32.36
C SER A 262 -8.02 -6.65 32.55
N GLN A 263 -7.28 -5.85 33.32
CA GLN A 263 -7.61 -4.44 33.54
C GLN A 263 -6.33 -3.60 33.78
N ALA A 264 -6.39 -2.31 33.45
CA ALA A 264 -5.32 -1.35 33.68
C ALA A 264 -5.86 -0.06 34.29
N ASN A 265 -5.20 0.44 35.35
CA ASN A 265 -5.47 1.78 35.88
C ASN A 265 -4.77 2.80 34.99
N VAL A 266 -5.53 3.80 34.52
CA VAL A 266 -5.07 4.88 33.64
C VAL A 266 -5.29 6.27 34.26
N ASP A 267 -5.58 6.37 35.56
CA ASP A 267 -5.84 7.65 36.25
C ASP A 267 -4.70 8.64 36.10
N SER A 268 -3.46 8.14 36.13
CA SER A 268 -2.25 8.96 36.03
C SER A 268 -1.95 9.47 34.61
N LEU A 269 -2.64 8.96 33.59
CA LEU A 269 -2.43 9.37 32.21
C LEU A 269 -3.14 10.68 31.93
N ALA A 270 -2.47 11.60 31.21
CA ALA A 270 -3.08 12.83 30.74
C ALA A 270 -4.21 12.55 29.74
N PRO A 271 -5.22 13.43 29.63
CA PRO A 271 -6.22 13.32 28.56
C PRO A 271 -5.56 13.27 27.17
N GLY A 272 -6.02 12.35 26.34
CA GLY A 272 -5.42 12.17 25.01
C GLY A 272 -5.71 10.81 24.38
N VAL A 273 -5.09 10.56 23.24
CA VAL A 273 -5.18 9.31 22.49
C VAL A 273 -4.01 8.40 22.85
N TYR A 274 -4.30 7.14 23.12
CA TYR A 274 -3.34 6.10 23.46
C TYR A 274 -3.59 4.84 22.64
N VAL A 275 -2.54 4.07 22.41
CA VAL A 275 -2.60 2.73 21.80
C VAL A 275 -2.42 1.70 22.91
N VAL A 276 -3.37 0.76 22.98
CA VAL A 276 -3.34 -0.36 23.92
C VAL A 276 -3.02 -1.63 23.15
N ARG A 277 -1.95 -2.30 23.55
CA ARG A 277 -1.55 -3.62 23.06
C ARG A 277 -1.79 -4.65 24.14
N VAL A 278 -2.57 -5.68 23.82
CA VAL A 278 -2.90 -6.79 24.71
C VAL A 278 -2.31 -8.07 24.14
N ALA A 279 -1.40 -8.69 24.87
CA ALA A 279 -0.84 -10.00 24.56
C ALA A 279 -1.49 -11.05 25.46
N THR A 280 -2.15 -12.02 24.85
CA THR A 280 -2.80 -13.17 25.52
C THR A 280 -2.10 -14.47 25.10
N ALA A 281 -2.44 -15.59 25.73
CA ALA A 281 -1.96 -16.91 25.29
C ALA A 281 -2.33 -17.24 23.83
N ASN A 282 -3.39 -16.60 23.31
CA ASN A 282 -3.95 -16.85 21.98
C ASN A 282 -3.52 -15.79 20.94
N GLY A 283 -2.67 -14.82 21.31
CA GLY A 283 -2.13 -13.82 20.40
C GLY A 283 -2.13 -12.39 20.94
N ILE A 284 -1.90 -11.44 20.04
CA ILE A 284 -1.78 -10.01 20.37
C ILE A 284 -2.91 -9.25 19.70
N ALA A 285 -3.59 -8.40 20.47
CA ALA A 285 -4.56 -7.44 19.97
C ALA A 285 -4.05 -6.01 20.21
N THR A 286 -4.35 -5.10 19.29
CA THR A 286 -4.01 -3.68 19.42
C THR A 286 -5.25 -2.84 19.16
N THR A 287 -5.52 -1.86 20.01
CA THR A 287 -6.66 -0.95 19.85
C THR A 287 -6.32 0.45 20.33
N ARG A 288 -7.05 1.45 19.85
CA ARG A 288 -6.90 2.84 20.25
C ARG A 288 -7.96 3.22 21.28
N ILE A 289 -7.56 3.93 22.32
CA ILE A 289 -8.46 4.46 23.34
C ILE A 289 -8.32 5.98 23.46
N ILE A 290 -9.34 6.61 24.00
CA ILE A 290 -9.37 8.03 24.36
C ILE A 290 -9.42 8.11 25.90
N LYS A 291 -8.40 8.71 26.51
CA LYS A 291 -8.40 9.09 27.93
C LYS A 291 -9.06 10.46 28.09
N LYS A 292 -10.04 10.55 28.99
CA LYS A 292 -10.68 11.80 29.40
C LYS A 292 -9.91 12.54 30.46
#